data_6761dc621c20b7d52ceac0490ddcd682
#
_entry.id   6761dc621c20b7d52ceac0490ddcd682
#
_cell.length_a   1.000
_cell.length_b   1.000
_cell.length_c   1.000
_cell.angle_alpha   90.00
_cell.angle_beta   90.00
_cell.angle_gamma   90.00
#
_symmetry.space_group_name_H-M   'P 1'
#
loop_
_entity.id
_entity.type
_entity.pdbx_description
1 polymer ?
#
loop_
_entity_poly.entity_id
_entity_poly.type
_entity_poly.pdbx_seq_one_letter_code
_entity_poly.pdbx_strand_id
1 'polypeptide(L)'
;MTENNSFAAHYPEYAKFWNCEKNRIKPEDAFYKSNKKYWFSCPVCGRGVQKSLDRLATRPLICSHCTKKMHTSYGEQFLYYYLSQYADPVENRYLFDGREIDIYLPRQKVAIEYNGDYYHSNRHKQDQNKIQYFKDMGLKPICVYEGDESKRSVYANDLFIRKNHLDEDLINVTKSIIGSIFPEAKFIPDLEKDRFEILKLYYDSPKKNNVVNLYPHLVKEWNITKWYYVKKKDS
;
A
#
# COMPACT_ATOMS: atom_id res chain seq x y z
N MET A 1 17.37 32.55 16.97
CA MET A 1 17.37 31.07 16.86
C MET A 1 18.83 30.66 16.86
N THR A 2 19.25 29.66 17.63
CA THR A 2 20.59 29.14 17.53
C THR A 2 20.66 28.23 16.30
N GLU A 3 21.82 28.22 15.57
CA GLU A 3 22.01 27.39 14.38
C GLU A 3 21.64 25.93 14.60
N ASN A 4 21.84 25.39 15.80
CA ASN A 4 21.54 24.01 16.17
C ASN A 4 20.03 23.66 16.31
N ASN A 5 19.12 24.64 16.31
CA ASN A 5 17.67 24.41 16.49
C ASN A 5 16.86 24.67 15.21
N SER A 6 17.54 24.86 14.09
CA SER A 6 16.87 25.07 12.82
C SER A 6 16.40 23.75 12.18
N PHE A 7 15.36 23.84 11.37
CA PHE A 7 14.84 22.70 10.62
C PHE A 7 15.87 22.12 9.66
N ALA A 8 16.65 23.00 9.00
CA ALA A 8 17.68 22.56 8.08
C ALA A 8 18.82 21.80 8.77
N ALA A 9 19.18 22.19 10.01
CA ALA A 9 20.21 21.49 10.78
C ALA A 9 19.76 20.11 11.26
N HIS A 10 18.47 19.98 11.69
CA HIS A 10 17.93 18.72 12.19
C HIS A 10 17.50 17.73 11.10
N TYR A 11 17.02 18.25 9.96
CA TYR A 11 16.48 17.47 8.86
C TYR A 11 16.99 17.96 7.51
N PRO A 12 18.30 17.89 7.25
CA PRO A 12 18.89 18.38 6.01
C PRO A 12 18.34 17.66 4.77
N GLU A 13 17.92 16.39 4.91
CA GLU A 13 17.30 15.61 3.87
C GLU A 13 15.89 16.12 3.50
N TYR A 14 15.15 16.69 4.45
CA TYR A 14 13.84 17.30 4.19
C TYR A 14 13.96 18.75 3.70
N ALA A 15 14.98 19.47 4.15
CA ALA A 15 15.23 20.86 3.77
C ALA A 15 15.40 21.04 2.25
N LYS A 16 15.89 20.01 1.54
CA LYS A 16 16.02 19.98 0.07
C LYS A 16 14.67 20.12 -0.66
N PHE A 17 13.57 19.77 -0.01
CA PHE A 17 12.22 19.80 -0.58
C PHE A 17 11.43 21.03 -0.10
N TRP A 18 12.05 21.92 0.66
CA TRP A 18 11.42 23.13 1.17
C TRP A 18 11.04 24.09 0.04
N ASN A 19 9.81 24.58 0.06
CA ASN A 19 9.35 25.57 -0.91
C ASN A 19 9.54 26.98 -0.37
N CYS A 20 10.66 27.62 -0.72
CA CYS A 20 11.01 28.97 -0.24
C CYS A 20 9.99 30.02 -0.64
N GLU A 21 9.46 29.94 -1.87
CA GLU A 21 8.51 30.93 -2.39
C GLU A 21 7.21 30.96 -1.59
N LYS A 22 6.63 29.76 -1.31
CA LYS A 22 5.36 29.64 -0.57
C LYS A 22 5.54 29.87 0.93
N ASN A 23 6.70 29.52 1.49
CA ASN A 23 6.97 29.67 2.93
C ASN A 23 7.41 31.06 3.30
N ARG A 24 7.99 31.83 2.39
CA ARG A 24 8.55 33.18 2.59
C ARG A 24 9.62 33.27 3.69
N ILE A 25 10.12 32.15 4.16
CA ILE A 25 11.28 31.98 5.07
C ILE A 25 12.13 30.82 4.59
N LYS A 26 13.39 30.78 4.99
CA LYS A 26 14.30 29.69 4.71
C LYS A 26 14.15 28.57 5.74
N PRO A 27 14.52 27.32 5.43
CA PRO A 27 14.47 26.22 6.38
C PRO A 27 15.44 26.41 7.57
N GLU A 28 16.50 27.20 7.41
CA GLU A 28 17.43 27.61 8.47
C GLU A 28 16.76 28.49 9.53
N ASP A 29 15.72 29.25 9.13
CA ASP A 29 15.00 30.19 10.02
C ASP A 29 13.78 29.55 10.70
N ALA A 30 13.47 28.29 10.36
CA ALA A 30 12.33 27.56 10.91
C ALA A 30 12.76 26.66 12.08
N PHE A 31 12.03 26.71 13.20
CA PHE A 31 12.27 25.84 14.36
C PHE A 31 11.83 24.39 14.07
N TYR A 32 12.73 23.42 14.26
CA TYR A 32 12.53 22.01 13.85
C TYR A 32 11.31 21.30 14.48
N LYS A 33 10.86 21.72 15.67
CA LYS A 33 9.64 21.20 16.34
C LYS A 33 8.42 22.10 16.16
N SER A 34 8.42 23.00 15.19
CA SER A 34 7.29 23.89 14.95
C SER A 34 6.04 23.11 14.54
N ASN A 35 4.90 23.39 15.20
CA ASN A 35 3.59 22.87 14.84
C ASN A 35 2.94 23.64 13.66
N LYS A 36 3.58 24.73 13.21
CA LYS A 36 3.17 25.48 12.03
C LYS A 36 3.37 24.63 10.78
N LYS A 37 2.41 24.69 9.85
CA LYS A 37 2.49 24.00 8.56
C LYS A 37 3.32 24.80 7.57
N TYR A 38 4.23 24.11 6.90
CA TYR A 38 5.07 24.64 5.85
C TYR A 38 4.89 23.87 4.55
N TRP A 39 5.16 24.53 3.44
CA TRP A 39 5.08 23.95 2.11
C TRP A 39 6.37 23.25 1.73
N PHE A 40 6.21 22.07 1.14
CA PHE A 40 7.29 21.27 0.59
C PHE A 40 6.90 20.75 -0.78
N SER A 41 7.87 20.33 -1.57
CA SER A 41 7.67 19.48 -2.73
C SER A 41 7.70 18.00 -2.29
N CYS A 42 6.75 17.21 -2.75
CA CYS A 42 6.76 15.78 -2.43
C CYS A 42 7.98 15.11 -3.08
N PRO A 43 8.84 14.39 -2.32
CA PRO A 43 10.04 13.74 -2.86
C PRO A 43 9.75 12.70 -3.94
N VAL A 44 8.54 12.14 -3.94
CA VAL A 44 8.16 11.07 -4.87
C VAL A 44 7.60 11.58 -6.18
N CYS A 45 6.79 12.65 -6.16
CA CYS A 45 6.07 13.12 -7.35
C CYS A 45 6.14 14.64 -7.60
N GLY A 46 6.89 15.38 -6.81
CA GLY A 46 7.06 16.83 -6.93
C GLY A 46 5.85 17.68 -6.52
N ARG A 47 4.68 17.08 -6.27
CA ARG A 47 3.47 17.84 -5.86
C ARG A 47 3.69 18.58 -4.56
N GLY A 48 3.11 19.78 -4.47
CA GLY A 48 3.12 20.56 -3.23
C GLY A 48 2.40 19.83 -2.09
N VAL A 49 3.00 19.83 -0.90
CA VAL A 49 2.45 19.24 0.32
C VAL A 49 2.70 20.14 1.51
N GLN A 50 1.71 20.28 2.39
CA GLN A 50 1.88 20.98 3.67
C GLN A 50 2.08 19.99 4.80
N LYS A 51 3.13 20.20 5.60
CA LYS A 51 3.42 19.42 6.81
C LYS A 51 3.88 20.34 7.93
N SER A 52 3.55 20.00 9.17
CA SER A 52 4.16 20.62 10.33
C SER A 52 5.48 19.92 10.67
N LEU A 53 6.45 20.68 11.17
CA LEU A 53 7.81 20.17 11.35
C LEU A 53 7.90 19.16 12.50
N ASP A 54 7.10 19.36 13.57
CA ASP A 54 6.99 18.43 14.70
C ASP A 54 6.60 17.00 14.27
N ARG A 55 5.78 16.88 13.23
CA ARG A 55 5.33 15.57 12.71
C ARG A 55 6.31 14.89 11.77
N LEU A 56 7.26 15.62 11.21
CA LEU A 56 8.26 15.04 10.31
C LEU A 56 9.26 14.14 11.03
N ALA A 57 9.36 14.23 12.36
CA ALA A 57 10.12 13.30 13.19
C ALA A 57 9.59 11.87 13.16
N THR A 58 8.25 11.72 12.97
CA THR A 58 7.56 10.42 13.03
C THR A 58 6.80 10.05 11.76
N ARG A 59 6.68 10.98 10.81
CA ARG A 59 5.91 10.77 9.57
C ARG A 59 6.70 11.24 8.35
N PRO A 60 6.70 10.47 7.25
CA PRO A 60 7.43 10.85 6.03
C PRO A 60 6.84 12.11 5.38
N LEU A 61 7.72 12.86 4.71
CA LEU A 61 7.34 13.98 3.86
C LEU A 61 6.80 13.49 2.53
N ILE A 62 5.56 13.03 2.52
CA ILE A 62 4.90 12.48 1.32
C ILE A 62 3.51 13.10 1.19
N CYS A 63 3.09 13.39 -0.04
CA CYS A 63 1.74 13.88 -0.31
C CYS A 63 0.70 12.76 -0.19
N SER A 64 -0.56 13.12 0.04
CA SER A 64 -1.67 12.16 0.17
C SER A 64 -1.84 11.25 -1.05
N HIS A 65 -1.56 11.76 -2.25
CA HIS A 65 -1.59 10.95 -3.47
C HIS A 65 -0.56 9.83 -3.46
N CYS A 66 0.70 10.12 -3.06
CA CYS A 66 1.74 9.11 -2.97
C CYS A 66 1.53 8.18 -1.77
N THR A 67 1.07 8.71 -0.62
CA THR A 67 0.77 7.90 0.56
C THR A 67 -0.27 6.81 0.24
N LYS A 68 -1.36 7.16 -0.45
CA LYS A 68 -2.36 6.17 -0.86
C LYS A 68 -1.78 5.04 -1.71
N LYS A 69 -0.85 5.37 -2.61
CA LYS A 69 -0.17 4.36 -3.46
C LYS A 69 0.91 3.54 -2.76
N MET A 70 1.26 3.85 -1.51
CA MET A 70 2.27 3.13 -0.73
C MET A 70 1.66 2.12 0.25
N HIS A 71 0.36 2.22 0.50
CA HIS A 71 -0.35 1.26 1.34
C HIS A 71 -0.70 0.03 0.52
N THR A 72 0.13 -0.98 0.61
CA THR A 72 -0.16 -2.33 0.15
C THR A 72 -0.10 -3.29 1.32
N SER A 73 -0.82 -4.39 1.27
CA SER A 73 -0.77 -5.44 2.27
C SER A 73 0.06 -6.64 1.79
N TYR A 74 0.49 -7.49 2.72
CA TYR A 74 1.15 -8.74 2.37
C TYR A 74 0.25 -9.62 1.51
N GLY A 75 -1.04 -9.72 1.84
CA GLY A 75 -2.00 -10.52 1.08
C GLY A 75 -2.22 -9.99 -0.34
N GLU A 76 -2.27 -8.66 -0.52
CA GLU A 76 -2.32 -8.05 -1.85
C GLU A 76 -1.09 -8.43 -2.70
N GLN A 77 0.13 -8.35 -2.11
CA GLN A 77 1.35 -8.72 -2.82
C GLN A 77 1.48 -10.23 -3.05
N PHE A 78 0.93 -11.04 -2.15
CA PHE A 78 0.82 -12.49 -2.33
C PHE A 78 -0.01 -12.84 -3.57
N LEU A 79 -1.20 -12.28 -3.69
CA LEU A 79 -2.06 -12.47 -4.85
C LEU A 79 -1.40 -11.96 -6.12
N TYR A 80 -0.83 -10.76 -6.08
CA TYR A 80 -0.13 -10.17 -7.22
C TYR A 80 1.02 -11.05 -7.71
N TYR A 81 1.86 -11.55 -6.80
CA TYR A 81 2.99 -12.43 -7.11
C TYR A 81 2.56 -13.67 -7.88
N TYR A 82 1.58 -14.39 -7.35
CA TYR A 82 1.15 -15.63 -7.99
C TYR A 82 0.36 -15.38 -9.28
N LEU A 83 -0.50 -14.38 -9.34
CA LEU A 83 -1.23 -14.05 -10.57
C LEU A 83 -0.29 -13.62 -11.70
N SER A 84 0.81 -12.97 -11.39
CA SER A 84 1.83 -12.58 -12.36
C SER A 84 2.56 -13.77 -13.00
N GLN A 85 2.41 -14.98 -12.46
CA GLN A 85 2.92 -16.20 -13.07
C GLN A 85 1.98 -16.78 -14.14
N TYR A 86 0.72 -16.36 -14.18
CA TYR A 86 -0.31 -16.87 -15.08
C TYR A 86 -0.83 -15.85 -16.08
N ALA A 87 -0.61 -14.58 -15.85
CA ALA A 87 -1.05 -13.49 -16.71
C ALA A 87 0.04 -12.44 -16.92
N ASP A 88 0.06 -11.85 -18.11
CA ASP A 88 0.93 -10.73 -18.48
C ASP A 88 0.18 -9.81 -19.45
N PRO A 89 0.01 -8.52 -19.15
CA PRO A 89 0.41 -7.86 -17.89
C PRO A 89 -0.53 -8.16 -16.72
N VAL A 90 0.00 -8.08 -15.50
CA VAL A 90 -0.77 -7.90 -14.26
C VAL A 90 -0.37 -6.56 -13.67
N GLU A 91 -1.33 -5.69 -13.48
CA GLU A 91 -1.10 -4.34 -12.97
C GLU A 91 -1.43 -4.28 -11.48
N ASN A 92 -0.49 -3.75 -10.68
CA ASN A 92 -0.71 -3.50 -9.26
C ASN A 92 -1.10 -2.03 -9.04
N ARG A 93 -2.20 -1.80 -8.32
CA ARG A 93 -2.74 -0.47 -7.99
C ARG A 93 -2.97 0.39 -9.24
N TYR A 94 -3.65 -0.18 -10.19
CA TYR A 94 -3.97 0.44 -11.47
C TYR A 94 -5.08 1.49 -11.32
N LEU A 95 -4.95 2.62 -12.00
CA LEU A 95 -6.00 3.65 -12.06
C LEU A 95 -6.87 3.44 -13.30
N PHE A 96 -8.03 2.85 -13.09
CA PHE A 96 -9.05 2.65 -14.11
C PHE A 96 -10.09 3.78 -14.00
N ASP A 97 -10.10 4.68 -14.97
CA ASP A 97 -10.99 5.87 -14.99
C ASP A 97 -11.01 6.62 -13.63
N GLY A 98 -9.82 6.89 -13.09
CA GLY A 98 -9.64 7.60 -11.82
C GLY A 98 -9.92 6.80 -10.56
N ARG A 99 -10.37 5.53 -10.65
CA ARG A 99 -10.59 4.61 -9.53
C ARG A 99 -9.45 3.61 -9.46
N GLU A 100 -8.90 3.40 -8.28
CA GLU A 100 -7.80 2.46 -8.08
C GLU A 100 -8.35 1.03 -8.02
N ILE A 101 -7.74 0.12 -8.78
CA ILE A 101 -7.90 -1.33 -8.68
C ILE A 101 -6.63 -1.87 -8.02
N ASP A 102 -6.76 -2.69 -6.98
CA ASP A 102 -5.60 -3.22 -6.27
C ASP A 102 -4.76 -4.14 -7.15
N ILE A 103 -5.40 -5.09 -7.85
CA ILE A 103 -4.75 -5.95 -8.85
C ILE A 103 -5.64 -6.03 -10.08
N TYR A 104 -5.10 -5.67 -11.24
CA TYR A 104 -5.84 -5.66 -12.50
C TYR A 104 -5.19 -6.58 -13.54
N LEU A 105 -6.00 -7.44 -14.15
CA LEU A 105 -5.64 -8.31 -15.26
C LEU A 105 -6.33 -7.81 -16.54
N PRO A 106 -5.67 -6.97 -17.35
CA PRO A 106 -6.30 -6.28 -18.47
C PRO A 106 -6.88 -7.23 -19.52
N ARG A 107 -6.15 -8.27 -19.89
CA ARG A 107 -6.56 -9.23 -20.94
C ARG A 107 -7.79 -10.02 -20.54
N GLN A 108 -7.92 -10.36 -19.25
CA GLN A 108 -9.03 -11.10 -18.68
C GLN A 108 -10.20 -10.20 -18.25
N LYS A 109 -9.98 -8.89 -18.24
CA LYS A 109 -10.89 -7.86 -17.71
C LYS A 109 -11.28 -8.13 -16.26
N VAL A 110 -10.33 -8.62 -15.44
CA VAL A 110 -10.56 -8.95 -14.03
C VAL A 110 -9.99 -7.83 -13.15
N ALA A 111 -10.81 -7.34 -12.23
CA ALA A 111 -10.44 -6.36 -11.21
C ALA A 111 -10.53 -7.02 -9.83
N ILE A 112 -9.40 -7.15 -9.12
CA ILE A 112 -9.36 -7.74 -7.79
C ILE A 112 -9.18 -6.63 -6.77
N GLU A 113 -10.06 -6.62 -5.75
CA GLU A 113 -10.03 -5.72 -4.61
C GLU A 113 -9.67 -6.51 -3.35
N TYR A 114 -8.63 -6.06 -2.66
CA TYR A 114 -8.16 -6.68 -1.42
C TYR A 114 -8.54 -5.81 -0.22
N ASN A 115 -9.49 -6.26 0.57
CA ASN A 115 -10.10 -5.49 1.65
C ASN A 115 -9.61 -5.98 3.02
N GLY A 116 -8.63 -5.29 3.61
CA GLY A 116 -8.17 -5.53 4.98
C GLY A 116 -9.22 -5.11 6.02
N ASP A 117 -9.36 -5.89 7.09
CA ASP A 117 -10.39 -5.72 8.14
C ASP A 117 -10.37 -4.33 8.81
N TYR A 118 -9.18 -3.74 8.98
CA TYR A 118 -9.01 -2.47 9.70
C TYR A 118 -9.59 -1.25 8.96
N TYR A 119 -9.55 -1.25 7.62
CA TYR A 119 -9.90 -0.06 6.83
C TYR A 119 -11.33 -0.06 6.31
N HIS A 120 -12.03 -1.19 6.32
CA HIS A 120 -13.29 -1.38 5.60
C HIS A 120 -14.54 -1.55 6.49
N SER A 121 -14.40 -1.56 7.82
CA SER A 121 -15.54 -1.73 8.74
C SER A 121 -16.66 -0.69 8.58
N ASN A 122 -16.36 0.49 8.01
CA ASN A 122 -17.31 1.60 7.84
C ASN A 122 -17.53 2.04 6.37
N ARG A 123 -17.01 1.31 5.37
CA ARG A 123 -17.03 1.75 3.96
C ARG A 123 -17.83 0.85 3.01
N HIS A 124 -18.60 -0.10 3.51
CA HIS A 124 -19.34 -1.06 2.69
C HIS A 124 -20.10 -0.46 1.51
N LYS A 125 -20.81 0.66 1.72
CA LYS A 125 -21.57 1.30 0.64
C LYS A 125 -20.69 1.89 -0.46
N GLN A 126 -19.51 2.40 -0.10
CA GLN A 126 -18.55 2.96 -1.08
C GLN A 126 -17.89 1.84 -1.87
N ASP A 127 -17.54 0.73 -1.21
CA ASP A 127 -16.97 -0.45 -1.85
C ASP A 127 -17.99 -1.10 -2.80
N GLN A 128 -19.26 -1.20 -2.41
CA GLN A 128 -20.34 -1.67 -3.27
C GLN A 128 -20.51 -0.82 -4.53
N ASN A 129 -20.51 0.50 -4.39
CA ASN A 129 -20.61 1.42 -5.54
C ASN A 129 -19.40 1.28 -6.48
N LYS A 130 -18.21 1.04 -5.94
CA LYS A 130 -16.99 0.81 -6.73
C LYS A 130 -17.09 -0.51 -7.52
N ILE A 131 -17.55 -1.57 -6.88
CA ILE A 131 -17.72 -2.89 -7.51
C ILE A 131 -18.79 -2.84 -8.59
N GLN A 132 -19.93 -2.18 -8.33
CA GLN A 132 -20.97 -2.01 -9.33
C GLN A 132 -20.45 -1.22 -10.54
N TYR A 133 -19.74 -0.14 -10.31
CA TYR A 133 -19.11 0.63 -11.38
C TYR A 133 -18.18 -0.22 -12.26
N PHE A 134 -17.36 -1.09 -11.67
CA PHE A 134 -16.49 -1.97 -12.46
C PHE A 134 -17.28 -2.96 -13.30
N LYS A 135 -18.40 -3.51 -12.77
CA LYS A 135 -19.33 -4.36 -13.54
C LYS A 135 -19.94 -3.62 -14.71
N ASP A 136 -20.40 -2.39 -14.49
CA ASP A 136 -21.03 -1.55 -15.54
C ASP A 136 -20.02 -1.22 -16.65
N MET A 137 -18.72 -1.14 -16.30
CA MET A 137 -17.64 -0.95 -17.26
C MET A 137 -17.15 -2.24 -17.93
N GLY A 138 -17.84 -3.37 -17.71
CA GLY A 138 -17.55 -4.66 -18.34
C GLY A 138 -16.36 -5.40 -17.71
N LEU A 139 -15.93 -5.02 -16.51
CA LEU A 139 -14.93 -5.76 -15.74
C LEU A 139 -15.60 -6.87 -14.92
N LYS A 140 -14.81 -7.88 -14.56
CA LYS A 140 -15.19 -8.97 -13.65
C LYS A 140 -14.53 -8.70 -12.28
N PRO A 141 -15.24 -8.04 -11.34
CA PRO A 141 -14.67 -7.77 -10.02
C PRO A 141 -14.64 -9.03 -9.16
N ILE A 142 -13.56 -9.21 -8.42
CA ILE A 142 -13.37 -10.22 -7.38
C ILE A 142 -12.97 -9.48 -6.11
N CYS A 143 -13.71 -9.72 -5.01
CA CYS A 143 -13.40 -9.11 -3.73
C CYS A 143 -12.82 -10.16 -2.79
N VAL A 144 -11.69 -9.81 -2.17
CA VAL A 144 -11.05 -10.61 -1.13
C VAL A 144 -11.13 -9.82 0.18
N TYR A 145 -11.64 -10.44 1.24
CA TYR A 145 -11.80 -9.80 2.55
C TYR A 145 -10.98 -10.51 3.61
N GLU A 146 -10.22 -9.75 4.40
CA GLU A 146 -9.64 -10.25 5.65
C GLU A 146 -10.67 -10.10 6.78
N GLY A 147 -10.81 -11.13 7.62
CA GLY A 147 -11.58 -11.09 8.85
C GLY A 147 -12.76 -12.06 8.91
N ASP A 148 -13.75 -11.72 9.71
CA ASP A 148 -14.89 -12.58 10.02
C ASP A 148 -15.99 -12.48 8.95
N GLU A 149 -16.24 -13.59 8.27
CA GLU A 149 -17.27 -13.74 7.24
C GLU A 149 -18.68 -13.38 7.75
N SER A 150 -18.95 -13.66 9.03
CA SER A 150 -20.28 -13.46 9.64
C SER A 150 -20.71 -12.00 9.76
N LYS A 151 -19.76 -11.06 9.64
CA LYS A 151 -20.01 -9.62 9.85
C LYS A 151 -20.22 -8.81 8.58
N ARG A 152 -20.24 -9.46 7.41
CA ARG A 152 -20.25 -8.76 6.13
C ARG A 152 -21.41 -9.20 5.25
N SER A 153 -22.01 -8.23 4.55
CA SER A 153 -22.95 -8.51 3.46
C SER A 153 -22.16 -9.11 2.31
N VAL A 154 -22.39 -10.37 2.05
CA VAL A 154 -21.60 -11.19 1.15
C VAL A 154 -22.23 -11.15 -0.24
N TYR A 155 -21.47 -10.77 -1.25
CA TYR A 155 -21.78 -11.10 -2.62
C TYR A 155 -21.43 -12.57 -2.88
N ALA A 156 -22.18 -13.24 -3.74
CA ALA A 156 -22.03 -14.68 -3.99
C ALA A 156 -20.62 -15.16 -4.39
N ASN A 157 -19.74 -14.25 -4.78
CA ASN A 157 -18.37 -14.54 -5.25
C ASN A 157 -17.27 -13.92 -4.37
N ASP A 158 -17.60 -13.46 -3.15
CA ASP A 158 -16.62 -12.92 -2.24
C ASP A 158 -15.75 -14.03 -1.65
N LEU A 159 -14.47 -13.75 -1.49
CA LEU A 159 -13.49 -14.66 -0.93
C LEU A 159 -13.02 -14.14 0.42
N PHE A 160 -12.79 -15.04 1.39
CA PHE A 160 -12.47 -14.66 2.76
C PHE A 160 -11.15 -15.25 3.25
N ILE A 161 -10.42 -14.47 4.02
CA ILE A 161 -9.14 -14.83 4.65
C ILE A 161 -9.27 -14.63 6.15
N ARG A 162 -9.13 -15.71 6.92
CA ARG A 162 -9.19 -15.69 8.38
C ARG A 162 -7.87 -15.19 8.97
N LYS A 163 -7.93 -14.35 9.98
CA LYS A 163 -6.73 -13.77 10.60
C LYS A 163 -5.71 -14.79 11.10
N ASN A 164 -6.19 -15.90 11.62
CA ASN A 164 -5.32 -16.94 12.23
C ASN A 164 -4.82 -17.98 11.23
N HIS A 165 -5.29 -17.95 9.98
CA HIS A 165 -4.97 -18.89 8.92
C HIS A 165 -4.47 -18.19 7.65
N LEU A 166 -3.75 -17.09 7.81
CA LEU A 166 -3.42 -16.19 6.72
C LEU A 166 -2.78 -16.88 5.52
N ASP A 167 -1.76 -17.70 5.74
CA ASP A 167 -1.04 -18.37 4.62
C ASP A 167 -1.92 -19.42 3.95
N GLU A 168 -2.61 -20.24 4.72
CA GLU A 168 -3.51 -21.30 4.21
C GLU A 168 -4.66 -20.70 3.39
N ASP A 169 -5.32 -19.69 3.96
CA ASP A 169 -6.44 -19.04 3.29
C ASP A 169 -5.99 -18.25 2.05
N LEU A 170 -4.81 -17.60 2.08
CA LEU A 170 -4.23 -16.94 0.91
C LEU A 170 -3.97 -17.94 -0.23
N ILE A 171 -3.46 -19.13 0.07
CA ILE A 171 -3.27 -20.20 -0.90
C ILE A 171 -4.62 -20.61 -1.49
N ASN A 172 -5.63 -20.87 -0.64
CA ASN A 172 -6.95 -21.32 -1.10
C ASN A 172 -7.66 -20.26 -1.94
N VAL A 173 -7.61 -19.00 -1.51
CA VAL A 173 -8.15 -17.85 -2.26
C VAL A 173 -7.45 -17.70 -3.61
N THR A 174 -6.12 -17.74 -3.63
CA THR A 174 -5.32 -17.65 -4.87
C THR A 174 -5.67 -18.79 -5.83
N LYS A 175 -5.76 -20.01 -5.32
CA LYS A 175 -6.18 -21.19 -6.09
C LYS A 175 -7.56 -21.01 -6.71
N SER A 176 -8.52 -20.51 -5.94
CA SER A 176 -9.88 -20.23 -6.42
C SER A 176 -9.89 -19.17 -7.52
N ILE A 177 -9.15 -18.09 -7.34
CA ILE A 177 -9.03 -17.01 -8.35
C ILE A 177 -8.39 -17.56 -9.63
N ILE A 178 -7.23 -18.23 -9.52
CA ILE A 178 -6.52 -18.78 -10.69
C ILE A 178 -7.42 -19.80 -11.40
N GLY A 179 -8.05 -20.72 -10.68
CA GLY A 179 -8.96 -21.73 -11.27
C GLY A 179 -10.17 -21.10 -11.97
N SER A 180 -10.70 -19.98 -11.48
CA SER A 180 -11.82 -19.27 -12.13
C SER A 180 -11.41 -18.52 -13.40
N ILE A 181 -10.17 -18.05 -13.49
CA ILE A 181 -9.65 -17.27 -14.62
C ILE A 181 -8.94 -18.15 -15.64
N PHE A 182 -8.21 -19.16 -15.17
CA PHE A 182 -7.37 -20.07 -15.93
C PHE A 182 -7.67 -21.53 -15.56
N PRO A 183 -8.80 -22.12 -16.05
CA PRO A 183 -9.28 -23.44 -15.60
C PRO A 183 -8.27 -24.58 -15.79
N GLU A 184 -7.41 -24.48 -16.81
CA GLU A 184 -6.37 -25.48 -17.10
C GLU A 184 -5.07 -25.30 -16.31
N ALA A 185 -4.95 -24.21 -15.54
CA ALA A 185 -3.74 -23.91 -14.80
C ALA A 185 -3.65 -24.76 -13.53
N LYS A 186 -2.45 -25.31 -13.29
CA LYS A 186 -2.14 -25.97 -12.02
C LYS A 186 -1.45 -25.00 -11.10
N PHE A 187 -2.10 -24.68 -9.97
CA PHE A 187 -1.50 -23.83 -8.95
C PHE A 187 -0.78 -24.69 -7.91
N ILE A 188 0.54 -24.57 -7.88
CA ILE A 188 1.43 -25.30 -6.97
C ILE A 188 2.35 -24.29 -6.29
N PRO A 189 1.95 -23.69 -5.16
CA PRO A 189 2.76 -22.70 -4.44
C PRO A 189 3.90 -23.39 -3.68
N ASP A 190 5.07 -22.78 -3.69
CA ASP A 190 6.21 -23.11 -2.85
C ASP A 190 6.44 -21.95 -1.86
N LEU A 191 5.73 -21.98 -0.73
CA LEU A 191 5.79 -20.87 0.24
C LEU A 191 7.16 -20.70 0.89
N GLU A 192 7.95 -21.74 1.01
CA GLU A 192 9.28 -21.63 1.60
C GLU A 192 10.19 -20.78 0.71
N LYS A 193 10.13 -21.00 -0.59
CA LYS A 193 10.87 -20.24 -1.60
C LYS A 193 10.21 -18.90 -1.91
N ASP A 194 8.91 -18.90 -2.18
CA ASP A 194 8.19 -17.75 -2.74
C ASP A 194 7.98 -16.63 -1.72
N ARG A 195 7.92 -16.96 -0.42
CA ARG A 195 7.72 -15.97 0.65
C ARG A 195 8.75 -14.83 0.63
N PHE A 196 10.00 -15.16 0.33
CA PHE A 196 11.05 -14.14 0.27
C PHE A 196 10.77 -13.15 -0.87
N GLU A 197 10.38 -13.62 -2.05
CA GLU A 197 10.07 -12.76 -3.20
C GLU A 197 8.79 -11.94 -2.96
N ILE A 198 7.76 -12.53 -2.33
CA ILE A 198 6.54 -11.82 -1.95
C ILE A 198 6.84 -10.69 -0.95
N LEU A 199 7.65 -10.99 0.08
CA LEU A 199 8.08 -9.98 1.05
C LEU A 199 8.92 -8.88 0.38
N LYS A 200 9.74 -9.22 -0.59
CA LYS A 200 10.51 -8.27 -1.38
C LYS A 200 9.57 -7.33 -2.16
N LEU A 201 8.56 -7.83 -2.85
CA LEU A 201 7.53 -7.01 -3.49
C LEU A 201 6.83 -6.08 -2.51
N TYR A 202 6.50 -6.60 -1.32
CA TYR A 202 5.87 -5.81 -0.26
C TYR A 202 6.77 -4.68 0.26
N TYR A 203 8.10 -4.95 0.43
CA TYR A 203 9.06 -3.98 0.96
C TYR A 203 9.73 -3.14 -0.12
N ASP A 204 9.96 -3.71 -1.31
CA ASP A 204 10.72 -3.10 -2.40
C ASP A 204 9.84 -2.38 -3.41
N SER A 205 8.57 -2.12 -3.10
CA SER A 205 7.83 -1.24 -3.98
C SER A 205 8.69 0.02 -4.23
N PRO A 206 8.94 0.42 -5.48
CA PRO A 206 9.89 1.50 -5.81
C PRO A 206 9.68 2.78 -5.01
N LYS A 207 8.45 2.96 -4.52
CA LYS A 207 8.07 4.11 -3.69
C LYS A 207 8.46 3.96 -2.22
N LYS A 208 8.42 2.74 -1.66
CA LYS A 208 8.91 2.47 -0.30
C LYS A 208 10.43 2.59 -0.23
N ASN A 209 11.15 2.08 -1.21
CA ASN A 209 12.60 2.19 -1.29
C ASN A 209 13.07 3.63 -1.40
N ASN A 210 12.40 4.45 -2.22
CA ASN A 210 12.72 5.87 -2.30
C ASN A 210 12.49 6.57 -0.95
N VAL A 211 11.47 6.19 -0.19
CA VAL A 211 11.21 6.74 1.14
C VAL A 211 12.20 6.24 2.17
N VAL A 212 12.55 4.95 2.15
CA VAL A 212 13.58 4.37 3.05
C VAL A 212 14.95 4.99 2.81
N ASN A 213 15.35 5.15 1.55
CA ASN A 213 16.63 5.77 1.19
C ASN A 213 16.69 7.27 1.53
N LEU A 214 15.56 7.96 1.45
CA LEU A 214 15.47 9.38 1.81
C LEU A 214 15.34 9.60 3.33
N TYR A 215 14.80 8.61 4.06
CA TYR A 215 14.45 8.75 5.48
C TYR A 215 14.88 7.54 6.32
N PRO A 216 16.18 7.32 6.47
CA PRO A 216 16.70 6.15 7.19
C PRO A 216 16.25 6.06 8.65
N HIS A 217 15.85 7.17 9.28
CA HIS A 217 15.30 7.15 10.64
C HIS A 217 13.93 6.49 10.76
N LEU A 218 13.16 6.39 9.67
CA LEU A 218 11.87 5.68 9.63
C LEU A 218 12.03 4.16 9.41
N VAL A 219 13.23 3.69 9.09
CA VAL A 219 13.52 2.27 8.82
C VAL A 219 13.19 1.39 10.05
N LYS A 220 13.38 1.90 11.26
CA LYS A 220 13.05 1.16 12.50
C LYS A 220 11.57 0.82 12.61
N GLU A 221 10.66 1.76 12.31
CA GLU A 221 9.21 1.51 12.36
C GLU A 221 8.77 0.54 11.27
N TRP A 222 9.37 0.61 10.10
CA TRP A 222 9.06 -0.28 8.98
C TRP A 222 9.63 -1.68 9.17
N ASN A 223 10.80 -1.82 9.81
CA ASN A 223 11.35 -3.11 10.21
C ASN A 223 10.50 -3.83 11.28
N ILE A 224 9.77 -3.09 12.13
CA ILE A 224 8.85 -3.69 13.10
C ILE A 224 7.74 -4.48 12.38
N THR A 225 7.22 -3.96 11.29
CA THR A 225 6.22 -4.67 10.46
C THR A 225 6.82 -5.94 9.83
N LYS A 226 8.09 -5.88 9.39
CA LYS A 226 8.85 -7.03 8.88
C LYS A 226 8.99 -8.15 9.95
N TRP A 227 9.30 -7.78 11.19
CA TRP A 227 9.41 -8.71 12.31
C TRP A 227 8.08 -9.33 12.71
N TYR A 228 6.97 -8.63 12.58
CA TYR A 228 5.65 -9.13 12.92
C TYR A 228 5.23 -10.33 12.05
N TYR A 229 5.50 -10.27 10.75
CA TYR A 229 5.18 -11.38 9.84
C TYR A 229 6.15 -12.57 9.98
N VAL A 230 7.42 -12.34 10.32
CA VAL A 230 8.41 -13.40 10.54
C VAL A 230 8.20 -14.08 11.89
N LYS A 231 8.00 -13.32 13.00
CA LYS A 231 7.83 -13.88 14.35
C LYS A 231 6.51 -14.62 14.59
N LYS A 232 5.44 -14.31 13.84
CA LYS A 232 4.18 -15.06 13.98
C LYS A 232 4.27 -16.51 13.52
N LYS A 233 5.38 -16.92 12.91
CA LYS A 233 5.63 -18.30 12.49
C LYS A 233 6.37 -19.13 13.52
N ASP A 234 7.10 -18.50 14.44
CA ASP A 234 7.91 -19.16 15.45
C ASP A 234 7.19 -19.27 16.82
N SER A 235 5.94 -18.85 16.87
CA SER A 235 5.04 -18.94 18.03
C SER A 235 3.79 -19.77 17.70
#